data_af2a932789b6c91827f3bb90b3834cdc
#
_entry.id   af2a932789b6c91827f3bb90b3834cdc
#
_cell.length_a   1.000
_cell.length_b   1.000
_cell.length_c   1.000
_cell.angle_alpha   90.00
_cell.angle_beta   90.00
_cell.angle_gamma   90.00
#
_symmetry.space_group_name_H-M   'P 1'
#
loop_
_entity.id
_entity.type
_entity.pdbx_description
1 polymer ?
#
loop_
_entity_poly.entity_id
_entity_poly.type
_entity_poly.pdbx_seq_one_letter_code
_entity_poly.pdbx_strand_id
1 'polypeptide(L)'
;MKKIQISPSILSADFSQLGNEIKRLEEGGADMIHVDVMDGHFVPNLTIGPPVIKALRKQCSIKFDVHLMIAPVHKYIEAYADAGANIITIHPEATEK
;
A
#
# COMPACT_ATOMS: atom_id res chain seq x y z
N MET A 1 20.72 17.75 -7.44
CA MET A 1 21.06 16.33 -7.25
C MET A 1 19.80 15.51 -7.05
N LYS A 2 19.71 14.42 -7.78
CA LYS A 2 18.54 13.54 -7.68
C LYS A 2 18.69 12.60 -6.47
N LYS A 3 17.73 12.69 -5.56
CA LYS A 3 17.75 11.85 -4.36
C LYS A 3 17.15 10.48 -4.65
N ILE A 4 17.82 9.42 -4.21
CA ILE A 4 17.29 8.07 -4.30
C ILE A 4 16.26 7.88 -3.18
N GLN A 5 15.07 7.42 -3.54
CA GLN A 5 14.02 7.13 -2.58
C GLN A 5 13.90 5.63 -2.37
N ILE A 6 13.68 5.25 -1.12
CA ILE A 6 13.54 3.84 -0.74
C ILE A 6 12.09 3.60 -0.33
N SER A 7 11.47 2.57 -0.95
CA SER A 7 10.08 2.21 -0.71
C SER A 7 9.97 0.71 -0.42
N PRO A 8 10.32 0.29 0.81
CA PRO A 8 10.24 -1.13 1.15
C PRO A 8 8.79 -1.63 1.19
N SER A 9 8.60 -2.88 0.75
CA SER A 9 7.29 -3.52 0.78
C SER A 9 7.00 -4.11 2.15
N ILE A 10 5.77 -3.96 2.63
CA ILE A 10 5.34 -4.59 3.87
C ILE A 10 4.75 -5.98 3.66
N LEU A 11 4.80 -6.50 2.44
CA LEU A 11 4.25 -7.82 2.15
C LEU A 11 4.89 -8.92 2.98
N SER A 12 6.19 -8.79 3.28
CA SER A 12 6.93 -9.76 4.10
C SER A 12 6.91 -9.43 5.59
N ALA A 13 6.24 -8.36 6.00
CA ALA A 13 6.19 -7.95 7.39
C ALA A 13 5.24 -8.86 8.19
N ASP A 14 5.38 -8.80 9.52
CA ASP A 14 4.45 -9.49 10.40
C ASP A 14 3.14 -8.71 10.44
N PHE A 15 2.10 -9.25 9.79
CA PHE A 15 0.82 -8.58 9.67
C PHE A 15 0.14 -8.34 11.02
N SER A 16 0.49 -9.12 12.05
CA SER A 16 -0.05 -8.90 13.38
C SER A 16 0.52 -7.66 14.06
N GLN A 17 1.60 -7.09 13.51
CA GLN A 17 2.29 -5.93 14.08
C GLN A 17 2.66 -4.90 13.00
N LEU A 18 1.77 -4.71 12.03
CA LEU A 18 2.05 -3.82 10.90
C LEU A 18 2.42 -2.39 11.32
N GLY A 19 1.74 -1.85 12.32
CA GLY A 19 2.05 -0.50 12.81
C GLY A 19 3.48 -0.38 13.31
N ASN A 20 3.92 -1.35 14.11
CA ASN A 20 5.29 -1.37 14.62
C ASN A 20 6.30 -1.60 13.50
N GLU A 21 5.99 -2.46 12.55
CA GLU A 21 6.86 -2.73 11.41
C GLU A 21 7.08 -1.47 10.56
N ILE A 22 6.03 -0.71 10.32
CA ILE A 22 6.12 0.53 9.55
C ILE A 22 6.93 1.57 10.30
N LYS A 23 6.75 1.69 11.61
CA LYS A 23 7.54 2.63 12.42
C LYS A 23 9.02 2.29 12.36
N ARG A 24 9.36 1.01 12.42
CA ARG A 24 10.77 0.58 12.32
C ARG A 24 11.37 0.94 10.97
N LEU A 25 10.60 0.80 9.88
CA LEU A 25 11.06 1.17 8.55
C LEU A 25 11.25 2.68 8.44
N GLU A 26 10.33 3.46 9.00
CA GLU A 26 10.42 4.91 8.99
C GLU A 26 11.65 5.38 9.77
N GLU A 27 11.89 4.82 10.94
CA GLU A 27 13.05 5.14 11.76
C GLU A 27 14.35 4.71 11.08
N GLY A 28 14.30 3.65 10.27
CA GLY A 28 15.45 3.17 9.51
C GLY A 28 15.76 3.98 8.26
N GLY A 29 14.97 5.00 7.94
CA GLY A 29 15.26 5.90 6.84
C GLY A 29 14.47 5.64 5.56
N ALA A 30 13.43 4.83 5.60
CA ALA A 30 12.58 4.62 4.41
C ALA A 30 11.88 5.93 4.03
N ASP A 31 11.79 6.21 2.75
CA ASP A 31 11.14 7.42 2.24
C ASP A 31 9.64 7.23 2.11
N MET A 32 9.21 6.02 1.82
CA MET A 32 7.79 5.66 1.71
C MET A 32 7.63 4.18 2.00
N ILE A 33 6.40 3.75 2.17
CA ILE A 33 6.07 2.34 2.39
C ILE A 33 5.31 1.84 1.17
N HIS A 34 5.78 0.74 0.60
CA HIS A 34 5.12 0.10 -0.54
C HIS A 34 4.11 -0.92 -0.03
N VAL A 35 2.85 -0.74 -0.40
CA VAL A 35 1.76 -1.60 0.05
C VAL A 35 1.19 -2.33 -1.16
N ASP A 36 1.43 -3.64 -1.22
CA ASP A 36 0.91 -4.49 -2.28
C ASP A 36 -0.48 -4.99 -1.90
N VAL A 37 -1.49 -4.62 -2.67
CA VAL A 37 -2.87 -5.02 -2.42
C VAL A 37 -3.28 -6.07 -3.44
N MET A 38 -3.65 -7.24 -2.97
CA MET A 38 -4.04 -8.39 -3.78
C MET A 38 -5.41 -8.88 -3.34
N ASP A 39 -6.26 -9.26 -4.31
CA ASP A 39 -7.66 -9.58 -4.04
C ASP A 39 -8.02 -11.06 -4.15
N GLY A 40 -7.06 -11.92 -4.49
CA GLY A 40 -7.34 -13.34 -4.69
C GLY A 40 -8.09 -13.63 -5.99
N HIS A 41 -8.23 -12.62 -6.85
CA HIS A 41 -8.95 -12.73 -8.12
C HIS A 41 -8.05 -12.34 -9.30
N PHE A 42 -7.58 -11.09 -9.30
CA PHE A 42 -6.62 -10.63 -10.33
C PHE A 42 -5.28 -11.35 -10.18
N VAL A 43 -4.88 -11.60 -8.92
CA VAL A 43 -3.68 -12.37 -8.57
C VAL A 43 -4.05 -13.40 -7.50
N PRO A 44 -3.33 -14.53 -7.40
CA PRO A 44 -3.71 -15.64 -6.51
C PRO A 44 -3.28 -15.44 -5.05
N ASN A 45 -3.53 -14.26 -4.49
CA ASN A 45 -3.22 -13.99 -3.09
C ASN A 45 -4.19 -12.92 -2.56
N LEU A 46 -4.36 -12.88 -1.25
CA LEU A 46 -5.18 -11.88 -0.57
C LEU A 46 -4.33 -11.16 0.45
N THR A 47 -4.32 -9.84 0.46
CA THR A 47 -3.51 -9.10 1.41
C THR A 47 -4.31 -8.09 2.22
N ILE A 48 -4.44 -6.84 1.78
CA ILE A 48 -4.86 -5.74 2.64
C ILE A 48 -5.98 -4.93 1.98
N GLY A 49 -6.99 -4.55 2.78
CA GLY A 49 -8.06 -3.68 2.31
C GLY A 49 -7.92 -2.25 2.82
N PRO A 50 -8.79 -1.34 2.36
CA PRO A 50 -8.75 0.05 2.79
C PRO A 50 -8.80 0.27 4.30
N PRO A 51 -9.57 -0.50 5.09
CA PRO A 51 -9.60 -0.30 6.54
C PRO A 51 -8.25 -0.47 7.21
N VAL A 52 -7.42 -1.38 6.71
CA VAL A 52 -6.07 -1.59 7.27
C VAL A 52 -5.19 -0.39 6.98
N ILE A 53 -5.21 0.12 5.75
CA ILE A 53 -4.44 1.29 5.37
C ILE A 53 -4.88 2.51 6.19
N LYS A 54 -6.17 2.68 6.38
CA LYS A 54 -6.71 3.78 7.17
C LYS A 54 -6.22 3.72 8.62
N ALA A 55 -6.20 2.51 9.20
CA ALA A 55 -5.71 2.32 10.57
C ALA A 55 -4.22 2.63 10.67
N LEU A 56 -3.44 2.18 9.70
CA LEU A 56 -1.99 2.42 9.68
C LEU A 56 -1.67 3.90 9.48
N ARG A 57 -2.49 4.61 8.68
CA ARG A 57 -2.29 6.03 8.41
C ARG A 57 -2.28 6.86 9.69
N LYS A 58 -3.05 6.47 10.69
CA LYS A 58 -3.12 7.17 11.97
C LYS A 58 -1.86 7.02 12.82
N GLN A 59 -1.03 6.03 12.53
CA GLN A 59 0.13 5.70 13.35
C GLN A 59 1.44 6.25 12.80
N CYS A 60 1.45 6.77 11.59
CA CYS A 60 2.68 7.25 10.97
C CYS A 60 2.38 8.36 9.98
N SER A 61 3.44 9.13 9.64
CA SER A 61 3.33 10.22 8.67
C SER A 61 4.03 9.89 7.35
N ILE A 62 4.65 8.73 7.25
CA ILE A 62 5.37 8.32 6.06
C ILE A 62 4.40 8.15 4.88
N LYS A 63 4.87 8.41 3.66
CA LYS A 63 4.04 8.25 2.46
C LYS A 63 3.77 6.78 2.17
N PHE A 64 2.53 6.48 1.76
CA PHE A 64 2.12 5.15 1.34
C PHE A 64 2.06 5.08 -0.19
N ASP A 65 2.87 4.20 -0.75
CA ASP A 65 2.93 3.88 -2.18
C ASP A 65 2.13 2.59 -2.37
N VAL A 66 0.87 2.72 -2.78
CA VAL A 66 -0.08 1.60 -2.81
C VAL A 66 -0.20 1.04 -4.22
N HIS A 67 0.11 -0.24 -4.36
CA HIS A 67 0.07 -0.95 -5.63
C HIS A 67 -1.14 -1.88 -5.64
N LEU A 68 -2.13 -1.56 -6.47
CA LEU A 68 -3.39 -2.30 -6.51
C LEU A 68 -3.35 -3.40 -7.56
N MET A 69 -3.30 -4.63 -7.10
CA MET A 69 -3.38 -5.83 -7.93
C MET A 69 -4.74 -6.47 -7.69
N ILE A 70 -5.79 -5.72 -8.05
CA ILE A 70 -7.20 -6.09 -7.82
C ILE A 70 -8.02 -5.81 -9.08
N ALA A 71 -9.11 -6.53 -9.26
CA ALA A 71 -10.02 -6.35 -10.38
C ALA A 71 -11.47 -6.43 -9.91
N PRO A 72 -12.33 -5.51 -10.31
CA PRO A 72 -12.06 -4.33 -11.14
C PRO A 72 -11.48 -3.18 -10.30
N VAL A 73 -10.33 -2.66 -10.72
CA VAL A 73 -9.59 -1.68 -9.93
C VAL A 73 -10.30 -0.32 -9.84
N HIS A 74 -10.98 0.08 -10.92
CA HIS A 74 -11.61 1.41 -10.98
C HIS A 74 -12.65 1.65 -9.89
N LYS A 75 -13.22 0.58 -9.32
CA LYS A 75 -14.21 0.69 -8.27
C LYS A 75 -13.60 1.01 -6.90
N TYR A 76 -12.30 0.86 -6.75
CA TYR A 76 -11.65 0.93 -5.44
C TYR A 76 -10.59 2.03 -5.31
N ILE A 77 -10.23 2.69 -6.41
CA ILE A 77 -9.18 3.71 -6.38
C ILE A 77 -9.49 4.80 -5.34
N GLU A 78 -10.71 5.31 -5.36
CA GLU A 78 -11.12 6.37 -4.42
C GLU A 78 -11.06 5.90 -2.97
N ALA A 79 -11.49 4.66 -2.72
CA ALA A 79 -11.46 4.11 -1.36
C ALA A 79 -10.05 4.04 -0.80
N TYR A 80 -9.07 3.66 -1.62
CA TYR A 80 -7.68 3.60 -1.18
C TYR A 80 -7.07 4.99 -1.02
N ALA A 81 -7.44 5.93 -1.88
CA ALA A 81 -7.00 7.32 -1.73
C ALA A 81 -7.54 7.91 -0.42
N ASP A 82 -8.82 7.68 -0.13
CA ASP A 82 -9.44 8.18 1.10
C ASP A 82 -8.85 7.52 2.34
N ALA A 83 -8.39 6.29 2.22
CA ALA A 83 -7.77 5.58 3.35
C ALA A 83 -6.39 6.15 3.69
N GLY A 84 -5.75 6.88 2.78
CA GLY A 84 -4.48 7.52 3.07
C GLY A 84 -3.36 7.22 2.10
N ALA A 85 -3.64 6.59 0.94
CA ALA A 85 -2.62 6.35 -0.07
C ALA A 85 -2.13 7.67 -0.66
N ASN A 86 -0.83 7.83 -0.77
CA ASN A 86 -0.21 9.01 -1.38
C ASN A 86 0.06 8.79 -2.86
N ILE A 87 0.42 7.56 -3.22
CA ILE A 87 0.67 7.14 -4.60
C ILE A 87 -0.14 5.87 -4.83
N ILE A 88 -0.84 5.78 -5.97
CA ILE A 88 -1.59 4.59 -6.33
C ILE A 88 -1.12 4.11 -7.70
N THR A 89 -0.65 2.87 -7.76
CA THR A 89 -0.23 2.22 -9.00
C THR A 89 -1.26 1.16 -9.35
N ILE A 90 -1.71 1.15 -10.60
CA ILE A 90 -2.71 0.19 -11.07
C ILE A 90 -2.22 -0.54 -12.31
N HIS A 91 -2.91 -1.63 -12.64
CA HIS A 91 -2.70 -2.36 -13.88
C HIS A 91 -3.85 -2.06 -14.82
N PRO A 92 -3.60 -1.53 -16.03
CA PRO A 92 -4.71 -1.23 -16.97
C PRO A 92 -5.56 -2.44 -17.29
N GLU A 93 -4.98 -3.64 -17.25
CA GLU A 93 -5.70 -4.90 -17.53
C GLU A 93 -6.76 -5.21 -16.47
N ALA A 94 -6.68 -4.58 -15.30
CA ALA A 94 -7.60 -4.84 -14.19
C ALA A 94 -8.88 -4.01 -14.27
N THR A 95 -9.07 -3.25 -15.32
CA THR A 95 -10.26 -2.42 -15.50
C THR A 95 -10.63 -2.34 -16.98
N GLU A 96 -11.93 -2.14 -17.22
CA GLU A 96 -12.45 -1.92 -18.56
C GLU A 96 -12.46 -0.44 -18.96
N LYS A 97 -12.08 0.43 -18.06
CA LYS A 97 -12.16 1.89 -18.25
C LYS A 97 -10.82 2.53 -18.54
#